data_f6e944349fd1e86c56b79aa278258329
#
_entry.id   f6e944349fd1e86c56b79aa278258329
#
_cell.length_a   1.000
_cell.length_b   1.000
_cell.length_c   1.000
_cell.angle_alpha   90.00
_cell.angle_beta   90.00
_cell.angle_gamma   90.00
#
_symmetry.space_group_name_H-M   'P 1'
#
loop_
_entity.id
_entity.type
_entity.pdbx_description
1 polymer ?
#
loop_
_entity_poly.entity_id
_entity_poly.type
_entity_poly.pdbx_seq_one_letter_code
_entity_poly.pdbx_strand_id
1 'polypeptide(L)'
;MDQYYRQRSLCEQHIKDAKDQGLAKLPFCQFKANQIWCLIITLAHQLLTWTKLLDHHYNNHNSGNNKKRNQSDNPWWTWAPKTIRARFIAISAKITTSSRRIYLHLDQQSTHTPTLVTLMEYTQNLLRPLKKRKT
;
A
#
# COMPACT_ATOMS: atom_id res chain seq x y z
N MET A 1 21.28 -11.48 23.75
CA MET A 1 20.00 -10.95 24.27
C MET A 1 19.34 -9.93 23.34
N ASP A 2 20.08 -9.10 22.67
CA ASP A 2 19.55 -7.99 21.80
C ASP A 2 18.66 -8.46 20.63
N GLN A 3 18.94 -9.62 20.05
CA GLN A 3 18.20 -10.18 18.92
C GLN A 3 16.77 -10.58 19.26
N TYR A 4 16.55 -11.13 20.46
CA TYR A 4 15.21 -11.51 20.94
C TYR A 4 14.33 -10.30 21.24
N TYR A 5 14.92 -9.22 21.76
CA TYR A 5 14.18 -7.96 21.98
C TYR A 5 13.74 -7.30 20.67
N ARG A 6 14.58 -7.34 19.63
CA ARG A 6 14.22 -6.81 18.30
C ARG A 6 13.09 -7.60 17.65
N GLN A 7 13.08 -8.93 17.78
CA GLN A 7 11.99 -9.76 17.25
C GLN A 7 10.67 -9.48 17.98
N ARG A 8 10.70 -9.28 19.29
CA ARG A 8 9.52 -8.89 20.07
C ARG A 8 8.96 -7.55 19.62
N SER A 9 9.81 -6.56 19.41
CA SER A 9 9.42 -5.24 18.91
C SER A 9 8.74 -5.32 17.53
N LEU A 10 9.21 -6.19 16.64
CA LEU A 10 8.57 -6.43 15.34
C LEU A 10 7.17 -7.04 15.49
N CYS A 11 7.01 -8.04 16.37
CA CYS A 11 5.70 -8.62 16.65
C CYS A 11 4.71 -7.59 17.21
N GLU A 12 5.16 -6.76 18.14
CA GLU A 12 4.35 -5.68 18.72
C GLU A 12 3.91 -4.67 17.64
N GLN A 13 4.82 -4.32 16.73
CA GLN A 13 4.51 -3.45 15.61
C GLN A 13 3.47 -4.06 14.66
N HIS A 14 3.60 -5.35 14.31
CA HIS A 14 2.62 -6.05 13.48
C HIS A 14 1.24 -6.13 14.14
N ILE A 15 1.18 -6.38 15.45
CA ILE A 15 -0.09 -6.38 16.19
C ILE A 15 -0.72 -5.00 16.19
N LYS A 16 0.07 -3.95 16.38
CA LYS A 16 -0.38 -2.57 16.32
C LYS A 16 -0.94 -2.23 14.93
N ASP A 17 -0.20 -2.56 13.88
CA ASP A 17 -0.61 -2.33 12.50
C ASP A 17 -1.90 -3.07 12.14
N ALA A 18 -2.08 -4.31 12.63
CA ALA A 18 -3.30 -5.07 12.45
C ALA A 18 -4.49 -4.45 13.21
N LYS A 19 -4.28 -3.95 14.42
CA LYS A 19 -5.30 -3.21 15.18
C LYS A 19 -5.72 -1.93 14.46
N ASP A 20 -4.77 -1.18 13.92
CA ASP A 20 -5.02 0.06 13.16
C ASP A 20 -5.78 -0.20 11.85
N GLN A 21 -5.69 -1.41 11.30
CA GLN A 21 -6.43 -1.84 10.11
C GLN A 21 -7.85 -2.33 10.40
N GLY A 22 -8.23 -2.54 11.66
CA GLY A 22 -9.58 -2.91 12.04
C GLY A 22 -9.72 -4.13 12.96
N LEU A 23 -8.61 -4.73 13.43
CA LEU A 23 -8.65 -5.81 14.42
C LEU A 23 -8.80 -5.32 15.87
N ALA A 24 -8.80 -4.00 16.11
CA ALA A 24 -8.99 -3.45 17.45
C ALA A 24 -10.38 -3.78 18.02
N LYS A 25 -11.39 -3.91 17.16
CA LYS A 25 -12.76 -4.30 17.53
C LYS A 25 -13.30 -5.28 16.50
N LEU A 26 -13.84 -6.39 16.97
CA LEU A 26 -14.55 -7.34 16.12
C LEU A 26 -15.96 -6.84 15.87
N PRO A 27 -16.38 -6.58 14.61
CA PRO A 27 -17.62 -5.88 14.32
C PRO A 27 -18.88 -6.77 14.42
N PHE A 28 -18.71 -8.10 14.48
CA PHE A 28 -19.82 -9.04 14.42
C PHE A 28 -20.00 -9.80 15.73
N CYS A 29 -21.26 -10.11 16.10
CA CYS A 29 -21.56 -10.98 17.24
C CYS A 29 -21.31 -12.46 16.94
N GLN A 30 -21.16 -12.85 15.68
CA GLN A 30 -20.96 -14.23 15.27
C GLN A 30 -19.46 -14.54 15.08
N PHE A 31 -19.01 -15.66 15.66
CA PHE A 31 -17.61 -16.08 15.58
C PHE A 31 -17.14 -16.32 14.14
N LYS A 32 -17.94 -17.01 13.32
CA LYS A 32 -17.60 -17.28 11.91
C LYS A 32 -17.43 -16.01 11.08
N ALA A 33 -18.28 -15.00 11.30
CA ALA A 33 -18.17 -13.72 10.60
C ALA A 33 -16.88 -12.97 11.01
N ASN A 34 -16.49 -13.04 12.27
CA ASN A 34 -15.25 -12.45 12.75
C ASN A 34 -14.00 -13.19 12.22
N GLN A 35 -14.07 -14.50 11.99
CA GLN A 35 -12.99 -15.23 11.32
C GLN A 35 -12.76 -14.70 9.89
N ILE A 36 -13.83 -14.53 9.12
CA ILE A 36 -13.76 -13.95 7.77
C ILE A 36 -13.19 -12.53 7.83
N TRP A 37 -13.64 -11.74 8.80
CA TRP A 37 -13.13 -10.39 9.02
C TRP A 37 -11.60 -10.38 9.26
N CYS A 38 -11.10 -11.25 10.11
CA CYS A 38 -9.66 -11.41 10.34
C CYS A 38 -8.90 -11.77 9.07
N LEU A 39 -9.44 -12.68 8.23
CA LEU A 39 -8.83 -13.05 6.96
C LEU A 39 -8.76 -11.86 5.98
N ILE A 40 -9.83 -11.06 5.89
CA ILE A 40 -9.86 -9.86 5.04
C ILE A 40 -8.79 -8.86 5.49
N ILE A 41 -8.65 -8.61 6.79
CA ILE A 41 -7.64 -7.69 7.33
C ILE A 41 -6.23 -8.22 7.08
N THR A 42 -6.01 -9.52 7.24
CA THR A 42 -4.71 -10.14 6.94
C THR A 42 -4.35 -9.98 5.48
N LEU A 43 -5.31 -10.18 4.56
CA LEU A 43 -5.11 -9.97 3.13
C LEU A 43 -4.77 -8.50 2.82
N ALA A 44 -5.51 -7.57 3.40
CA ALA A 44 -5.26 -6.14 3.24
C ALA A 44 -3.86 -5.74 3.73
N HIS A 45 -3.42 -6.31 4.87
CA HIS A 45 -2.07 -6.11 5.40
C HIS A 45 -0.99 -6.64 4.44
N GLN A 46 -1.18 -7.83 3.88
CA GLN A 46 -0.25 -8.40 2.90
C GLN A 46 -0.17 -7.56 1.62
N LEU A 47 -1.30 -7.08 1.09
CA LEU A 47 -1.33 -6.21 -0.08
C LEU A 47 -0.58 -4.89 0.16
N LEU A 48 -0.76 -4.27 1.34
CA LEU A 48 -0.01 -3.08 1.71
C LEU A 48 1.50 -3.35 1.80
N THR A 49 1.88 -4.48 2.38
CA THR A 49 3.28 -4.88 2.49
C THR A 49 3.90 -5.09 1.11
N TRP A 50 3.19 -5.77 0.20
CA TRP A 50 3.65 -5.96 -1.17
C TRP A 50 3.80 -4.63 -1.92
N THR A 51 2.85 -3.71 -1.75
CA THR A 51 2.94 -2.38 -2.37
C THR A 51 4.18 -1.61 -1.90
N LYS A 52 4.50 -1.69 -0.60
CA LYS A 52 5.72 -1.10 -0.04
C LYS A 52 6.99 -1.73 -0.62
N LEU A 53 7.03 -3.05 -0.74
CA LEU A 53 8.17 -3.78 -1.30
C LEU A 53 8.38 -3.46 -2.78
N LEU A 54 7.30 -3.36 -3.56
CA LEU A 54 7.37 -3.00 -4.98
C LEU A 54 7.96 -1.61 -5.17
N ASP A 55 7.54 -0.63 -4.40
CA ASP A 55 8.10 0.71 -4.49
C ASP A 55 9.56 0.78 -4.04
N HIS A 56 9.90 0.09 -2.97
CA HIS A 56 11.30 -0.02 -2.52
C HIS A 56 12.19 -0.65 -3.60
N HIS A 57 11.71 -1.71 -4.25
CA HIS A 57 12.41 -2.36 -5.36
C HIS A 57 12.57 -1.43 -6.56
N TYR A 58 11.51 -0.71 -6.94
CA TYR A 58 11.54 0.26 -8.03
C TYR A 58 12.57 1.38 -7.78
N ASN A 59 12.59 1.94 -6.59
CA ASN A 59 13.50 3.02 -6.23
C ASN A 59 14.96 2.55 -6.21
N ASN A 60 15.21 1.33 -5.75
CA ASN A 60 16.58 0.75 -5.75
C ASN A 60 17.08 0.47 -7.16
N HIS A 61 16.25 -0.01 -8.07
CA HIS A 61 16.63 -0.26 -9.47
C HIS A 61 16.93 1.03 -10.23
N ASN A 62 16.21 2.10 -9.98
CA ASN A 62 16.37 3.39 -10.66
C ASN A 62 17.45 4.28 -10.01
N SER A 63 17.98 3.91 -8.85
CA SER A 63 19.03 4.66 -8.14
C SER A 63 20.41 4.50 -8.77
N GLY A 64 20.59 3.63 -9.78
CA GLY A 64 21.85 3.42 -10.49
C GLY A 64 22.28 4.55 -11.42
N ASN A 65 21.43 5.50 -11.75
CA ASN A 65 21.72 6.65 -12.61
C ASN A 65 21.22 7.96 -11.99
N ASN A 66 22.13 8.65 -11.28
CA ASN A 66 22.08 10.07 -10.97
C ASN A 66 20.76 10.65 -10.41
N LYS A 67 20.73 10.80 -9.13
CA LYS A 67 20.44 11.98 -8.31
C LYS A 67 20.15 11.49 -6.91
N LYS A 68 20.89 11.97 -5.94
CA LYS A 68 20.43 12.12 -4.55
C LYS A 68 19.10 12.86 -4.64
N ARG A 69 18.00 12.14 -4.91
CA ARG A 69 16.67 12.64 -4.57
C ARG A 69 16.78 12.91 -3.09
N ASN A 70 16.48 14.13 -2.70
CA ASN A 70 16.33 14.51 -1.32
C ASN A 70 15.51 13.42 -0.66
N GLN A 71 16.24 12.49 -0.03
CA GLN A 71 15.67 11.36 0.66
C GLN A 71 14.95 12.04 1.81
N SER A 72 13.64 12.22 1.65
CA SER A 72 12.83 12.67 2.78
C SER A 72 13.16 11.72 3.92
N ASP A 73 13.58 12.23 5.05
CA ASP A 73 14.05 11.47 6.20
C ASP A 73 13.06 10.39 6.67
N ASN A 74 11.91 10.28 6.03
CA ASN A 74 10.86 9.32 6.33
C ASN A 74 10.11 8.86 5.06
N PRO A 75 10.67 7.90 4.30
CA PRO A 75 10.06 7.40 3.09
C PRO A 75 8.71 6.71 3.39
N TRP A 76 7.73 6.86 2.48
CA TRP A 76 6.35 6.41 2.70
C TRP A 76 6.21 4.90 2.98
N TRP A 77 7.13 4.04 2.52
CA TRP A 77 7.09 2.60 2.81
C TRP A 77 7.36 2.27 4.29
N THR A 78 7.92 3.22 5.07
CA THR A 78 8.07 3.09 6.52
C THR A 78 6.82 3.50 7.28
N TRP A 79 5.84 4.12 6.60
CA TRP A 79 4.65 4.64 7.27
C TRP A 79 3.73 3.52 7.76
N ALA A 80 3.07 3.78 8.88
CA ALA A 80 2.03 2.92 9.40
C ALA A 80 0.84 2.82 8.43
N PRO A 81 0.10 1.71 8.40
CA PRO A 81 -1.07 1.50 7.54
C PRO A 81 -2.11 2.62 7.63
N LYS A 82 -2.34 3.14 8.82
CA LYS A 82 -3.25 4.28 9.05
C LYS A 82 -2.82 5.51 8.26
N THR A 83 -1.53 5.83 8.25
CA THR A 83 -0.98 6.99 7.53
C THR A 83 -1.08 6.79 6.02
N ILE A 84 -0.79 5.58 5.53
CA ILE A 84 -0.93 5.24 4.09
C ILE A 84 -2.38 5.41 3.66
N ARG A 85 -3.34 4.88 4.43
CA ARG A 85 -4.76 5.04 4.14
C ARG A 85 -5.18 6.50 4.07
N ALA A 86 -4.76 7.32 5.02
CA ALA A 86 -5.11 8.74 5.04
C ALA A 86 -4.49 9.53 3.87
N ARG A 87 -3.29 9.17 3.44
CA ARG A 87 -2.55 9.94 2.42
C ARG A 87 -2.70 9.44 1.00
N PHE A 88 -2.95 8.13 0.80
CA PHE A 88 -3.07 7.52 -0.54
C PHE A 88 -4.48 7.08 -0.88
N ILE A 89 -5.26 6.58 0.08
CA ILE A 89 -6.61 6.07 -0.20
C ILE A 89 -7.67 7.17 -0.05
N ALA A 90 -7.50 8.06 0.93
CA ALA A 90 -8.44 9.17 1.17
C ALA A 90 -8.19 10.40 0.27
N ILE A 91 -7.61 10.21 -0.93
CA ILE A 91 -7.43 11.30 -1.91
C ILE A 91 -8.77 11.59 -2.58
N SER A 92 -9.06 12.87 -2.73
CA SER A 92 -10.24 13.34 -3.47
C SER A 92 -10.14 12.91 -4.93
N ALA A 93 -11.19 12.29 -5.45
CA ALA A 93 -11.26 11.84 -6.83
C ALA A 93 -12.64 12.10 -7.44
N LYS A 94 -12.67 12.44 -8.73
CA LYS A 94 -13.89 12.58 -9.52
C LYS A 94 -13.96 11.44 -10.54
N ILE A 95 -15.06 10.70 -10.54
CA ILE A 95 -15.32 9.67 -11.54
C ILE A 95 -16.18 10.27 -12.64
N THR A 96 -15.70 10.17 -13.88
CA THR A 96 -16.47 10.57 -15.07
C THR A 96 -16.61 9.40 -16.02
N THR A 97 -17.80 9.25 -16.62
CA THR A 97 -18.08 8.19 -17.58
C THR A 97 -18.28 8.83 -18.95
N SER A 98 -17.52 8.41 -19.94
CA SER A 98 -17.66 8.86 -21.32
C SER A 98 -17.41 7.71 -22.28
N SER A 99 -18.28 7.53 -23.28
CA SER A 99 -18.14 6.56 -24.37
C SER A 99 -17.77 5.14 -23.90
N ARG A 100 -18.46 4.59 -22.90
CA ARG A 100 -18.20 3.27 -22.29
C ARG A 100 -16.86 3.15 -21.55
N ARG A 101 -16.20 4.27 -21.25
CA ARG A 101 -14.97 4.31 -20.43
C ARG A 101 -15.23 5.06 -19.15
N ILE A 102 -14.61 4.58 -18.09
CA ILE A 102 -14.63 5.22 -16.77
C ILE A 102 -13.28 5.90 -16.59
N TYR A 103 -13.31 7.20 -16.32
CA TYR A 103 -12.12 8.01 -16.04
C TYR A 103 -12.12 8.37 -14.56
N LEU A 104 -10.99 8.15 -13.91
CA LEU A 104 -10.73 8.57 -12.55
C LEU A 104 -9.82 9.80 -12.57
N HIS A 105 -10.35 10.94 -12.19
CA HIS A 105 -9.59 12.19 -12.07
C HIS A 105 -9.17 12.34 -10.62
N LEU A 106 -7.88 12.18 -10.34
CA LEU A 106 -7.29 12.39 -9.02
C LEU A 106 -6.96 13.87 -8.83
N ASP A 107 -7.06 14.35 -7.58
CA ASP A 107 -6.67 15.69 -7.22
C ASP A 107 -5.14 15.86 -7.40
N GLN A 108 -4.75 16.79 -8.27
CA GLN A 108 -3.34 17.09 -8.56
C GLN A 108 -2.66 17.90 -7.45
N GLN A 109 -3.42 18.55 -6.59
CA GLN A 109 -2.87 19.34 -5.47
C GLN A 109 -2.37 18.47 -4.32
N SER A 110 -2.76 17.19 -4.29
CA SER A 110 -2.24 16.26 -3.29
C SER A 110 -0.78 15.93 -3.54
N THR A 111 0.06 16.17 -2.54
CA THR A 111 1.52 15.88 -2.57
C THR A 111 1.85 14.42 -2.90
N HIS A 112 0.91 13.50 -2.69
CA HIS A 112 1.12 12.06 -2.84
C HIS A 112 0.56 11.48 -4.15
N THR A 113 -0.21 12.25 -4.92
CA THR A 113 -0.75 11.83 -6.21
C THR A 113 0.33 11.37 -7.21
N PRO A 114 1.46 12.09 -7.41
CA PRO A 114 2.49 11.66 -8.34
C PRO A 114 3.13 10.32 -7.95
N THR A 115 3.33 10.06 -6.65
CA THR A 115 3.86 8.77 -6.17
C THR A 115 2.89 7.63 -6.47
N LEU A 116 1.60 7.85 -6.28
CA LEU A 116 0.55 6.86 -6.55
C LEU A 116 0.46 6.53 -8.05
N VAL A 117 0.52 7.55 -8.90
CA VAL A 117 0.51 7.36 -10.37
C VAL A 117 1.73 6.56 -10.82
N THR A 118 2.92 6.89 -10.32
CA THR A 118 4.16 6.15 -10.63
C THR A 118 4.06 4.68 -10.23
N LEU A 119 3.51 4.37 -9.05
CA LEU A 119 3.26 3.01 -8.60
C LEU A 119 2.28 2.26 -9.50
N MET A 120 1.20 2.92 -9.91
CA MET A 120 0.22 2.32 -10.83
C MET A 120 0.84 2.01 -12.20
N GLU A 121 1.62 2.90 -12.76
CA GLU A 121 2.34 2.69 -14.03
C GLU A 121 3.33 1.54 -13.92
N TYR A 122 4.08 1.47 -12.82
CA TYR A 122 5.03 0.38 -12.58
C TYR A 122 4.33 -0.98 -12.48
N THR A 123 3.24 -1.08 -11.73
CA THR A 123 2.46 -2.32 -11.62
C THR A 123 1.85 -2.73 -12.96
N GLN A 124 1.36 -1.78 -13.76
CA GLN A 124 0.87 -2.06 -15.10
C GLN A 124 1.97 -2.58 -16.03
N ASN A 125 3.17 -2.03 -15.96
CA ASN A 125 4.31 -2.48 -16.75
C ASN A 125 4.75 -3.90 -16.36
N LEU A 126 4.71 -4.25 -15.09
CA LEU A 126 4.97 -5.62 -14.61
C LEU A 126 3.93 -6.62 -15.12
N LEU A 127 2.67 -6.22 -15.26
CA LEU A 127 1.58 -7.09 -15.70
C LEU A 127 1.49 -7.23 -17.23
N ARG A 128 2.10 -6.34 -18.01
CA ARG A 128 2.09 -6.39 -19.48
C ARG A 128 2.59 -7.72 -20.08
N PRO A 129 3.72 -8.31 -19.62
CA PRO A 129 4.20 -9.58 -20.17
C PRO A 129 3.25 -10.75 -19.93
N LEU A 130 2.43 -10.71 -18.86
CA LEU A 130 1.46 -11.74 -18.54
C LEU A 130 0.23 -11.70 -19.48
N LYS A 131 -0.13 -10.51 -19.99
CA LYS A 131 -1.22 -10.36 -20.97
C LYS A 131 -0.87 -10.90 -22.37
N LYS A 132 0.42 -10.86 -22.76
CA LYS A 132 0.88 -11.37 -24.07
C LYS A 132 0.95 -12.89 -24.17
N ARG A 133 0.83 -13.63 -23.05
CA ARG A 133 0.87 -15.11 -23.05
C ARG A 133 -0.50 -15.78 -23.23
N LYS A 134 -1.58 -15.02 -23.38
CA LYS A 134 -2.96 -15.54 -23.55
C LYS A 134 -3.49 -15.46 -24.98
N THR A 135 -2.64 -15.20 -25.93
CA THR A 135 -2.89 -15.38 -27.40
C THR A 135 -1.89 -16.47 -27.88
#